data_2f12e6328bd79fb6cc58af799040687e
#
_entry.id   2f12e6328bd79fb6cc58af799040687e
#
_cell.length_a   1.000
_cell.length_b   1.000
_cell.length_c   1.000
_cell.angle_alpha   90.00
_cell.angle_beta   90.00
_cell.angle_gamma   90.00
#
_symmetry.space_group_name_H-M   'P 1'
#
loop_
_entity.id
_entity.type
_entity.pdbx_description
1 polymer ?
#
loop_
_entity_poly.entity_id
_entity_poly.type
_entity_poly.pdbx_seq_one_letter_code
_entity_poly.pdbx_strand_id
1 'polypeptide(L)'
;MLKPLFALLMLLSLLGAAAAQAADEPLPPEQAFQVSVEAGTPLRVSVRIAPGYYVYRDKFSFSLAPATLQADAPEMPPGLSHTDAHFGEQIIYRDQLRFTLPYTGTGMPETLSLTLQGCADIGICYPPTAYTRSLSAQSSPAGGPLALDLRKGLSDVPADPPASPP
;
A
#
# COMPACT_ATOMS: atom_id res chain seq x y z
N MET A 1 -5.61 25.93 54.97
CA MET A 1 -6.29 25.73 53.67
C MET A 1 -5.36 25.32 52.51
N LEU A 2 -4.16 24.75 52.81
CA LEU A 2 -3.11 24.41 51.81
C LEU A 2 -3.08 22.93 51.39
N LYS A 3 -3.80 22.06 52.14
CA LYS A 3 -3.81 20.60 51.94
C LYS A 3 -4.54 20.12 50.67
N PRO A 4 -5.67 20.71 50.17
CA PRO A 4 -6.29 20.20 48.95
C PRO A 4 -5.53 20.56 47.65
N LEU A 5 -4.73 21.65 47.66
CA LEU A 5 -3.98 22.09 46.51
C LEU A 5 -2.80 21.14 46.19
N PHE A 6 -2.15 20.59 47.24
CA PHE A 6 -1.05 19.63 47.09
C PHE A 6 -1.53 18.26 46.57
N ALA A 7 -2.72 17.84 46.97
CA ALA A 7 -3.33 16.60 46.50
C ALA A 7 -3.73 16.67 45.02
N LEU A 8 -4.21 17.84 44.57
CA LEU A 8 -4.57 18.07 43.16
C LEU A 8 -3.31 18.12 42.25
N LEU A 9 -2.22 18.71 42.74
CA LEU A 9 -0.94 18.74 41.98
C LEU A 9 -0.28 17.36 41.86
N MET A 10 -0.39 16.52 42.87
CA MET A 10 0.10 15.15 42.83
C MET A 10 -0.72 14.24 41.90
N LEU A 11 -2.04 14.49 41.77
CA LEU A 11 -2.89 13.72 40.88
C LEU A 11 -2.65 14.07 39.40
N LEU A 12 -2.26 15.30 39.09
CA LEU A 12 -2.00 15.75 37.72
C LEU A 12 -0.65 15.24 37.18
N SER A 13 0.30 14.90 38.05
CA SER A 13 1.61 14.35 37.64
C SER A 13 1.57 12.86 37.28
N LEU A 14 0.52 12.09 37.65
CA LEU A 14 0.38 10.67 37.30
C LEU A 14 -0.21 10.44 35.89
N LEU A 15 -0.81 11.45 35.25
CA LEU A 15 -1.40 11.29 33.92
C LEU A 15 -0.39 11.47 32.76
N GLY A 16 0.84 11.85 33.04
CA GLY A 16 1.87 12.18 32.03
C GLY A 16 2.75 11.03 31.56
N ALA A 17 2.68 9.82 32.14
CA ALA A 17 3.69 8.78 31.95
C ALA A 17 3.34 7.64 30.96
N ALA A 18 2.22 7.72 30.24
CA ALA A 18 1.73 6.59 29.45
C ALA A 18 2.04 6.65 27.93
N ALA A 19 2.85 7.61 27.46
CA ALA A 19 3.01 7.83 26.00
C ALA A 19 4.39 7.45 25.42
N ALA A 20 5.28 6.74 26.13
CA ALA A 20 6.68 6.60 25.73
C ALA A 20 7.18 5.18 25.48
N GLN A 21 6.36 4.20 25.11
CA GLN A 21 6.82 2.82 24.91
C GLN A 21 6.38 2.13 23.60
N ALA A 22 6.04 2.89 22.56
CA ALA A 22 5.67 2.29 21.28
C ALA A 22 6.78 2.33 20.20
N ALA A 23 8.05 2.62 20.57
CA ALA A 23 9.10 2.94 19.60
C ALA A 23 10.06 1.79 19.25
N ASP A 24 10.03 0.63 19.92
CA ASP A 24 11.06 -0.41 19.77
C ASP A 24 10.57 -1.72 19.14
N GLU A 25 9.28 -1.87 18.82
CA GLU A 25 8.81 -3.08 18.14
C GLU A 25 8.86 -2.87 16.62
N PRO A 26 9.54 -3.77 15.87
CA PRO A 26 9.60 -3.65 14.42
C PRO A 26 8.22 -3.81 13.80
N LEU A 27 7.91 -2.98 12.80
CA LEU A 27 6.64 -3.06 12.08
C LEU A 27 6.47 -4.45 11.43
N PRO A 28 5.25 -4.99 11.34
CA PRO A 28 4.99 -6.14 10.49
C PRO A 28 5.41 -5.87 9.03
N PRO A 29 5.86 -6.88 8.27
CA PRO A 29 6.37 -6.70 6.90
C PRO A 29 5.43 -5.91 5.99
N GLU A 30 4.11 -6.13 6.11
CA GLU A 30 3.09 -5.47 5.30
C GLU A 30 2.93 -3.98 5.63
N GLN A 31 3.36 -3.56 6.81
CA GLN A 31 3.40 -2.15 7.21
C GLN A 31 4.74 -1.51 6.89
N ALA A 32 5.84 -2.25 7.05
CA ALA A 32 7.17 -1.79 6.69
C ALA A 32 7.33 -1.61 5.17
N PHE A 33 6.73 -2.50 4.36
CA PHE A 33 6.87 -2.53 2.90
C PHE A 33 5.50 -2.63 2.22
N GLN A 34 4.97 -1.50 1.78
CA GLN A 34 3.66 -1.44 1.13
C GLN A 34 3.83 -1.46 -0.39
N VAL A 35 3.46 -2.57 -1.01
CA VAL A 35 3.54 -2.76 -2.46
C VAL A 35 2.24 -2.35 -3.12
N SER A 36 2.31 -1.60 -4.21
CA SER A 36 1.21 -1.31 -5.13
C SER A 36 1.68 -1.50 -6.57
N VAL A 37 0.75 -1.91 -7.42
CA VAL A 37 1.02 -2.19 -8.84
C VAL A 37 -0.08 -1.58 -9.68
N GLU A 38 0.29 -0.86 -10.72
CA GLU A 38 -0.63 -0.35 -11.73
C GLU A 38 -0.49 -1.19 -13.00
N ALA A 39 -1.64 -1.63 -13.54
CA ALA A 39 -1.70 -2.35 -14.80
C ALA A 39 -1.21 -1.47 -15.96
N GLY A 40 -0.55 -2.07 -16.93
CA GLY A 40 -0.01 -1.41 -18.12
C GLY A 40 1.00 -2.30 -18.82
N THR A 41 1.55 -1.81 -19.92
CA THR A 41 2.65 -2.45 -20.66
C THR A 41 3.74 -1.41 -20.86
N PRO A 42 4.79 -1.40 -19.98
CA PRO A 42 5.07 -2.28 -18.84
C PRO A 42 4.18 -2.03 -17.61
N LEU A 43 4.18 -2.96 -16.65
CA LEU A 43 3.59 -2.73 -15.32
C LEU A 43 4.36 -1.63 -14.58
N ARG A 44 3.65 -0.81 -13.80
CA ARG A 44 4.26 0.16 -12.89
C ARG A 44 4.16 -0.34 -11.47
N VAL A 45 5.30 -0.51 -10.82
CA VAL A 45 5.40 -1.00 -9.44
C VAL A 45 5.86 0.12 -8.53
N SER A 46 5.22 0.25 -7.38
CA SER A 46 5.63 1.18 -6.32
C SER A 46 5.71 0.43 -5.00
N VAL A 47 6.82 0.62 -4.29
CA VAL A 47 7.03 0.11 -2.93
C VAL A 47 7.24 1.31 -2.03
N ARG A 48 6.33 1.52 -1.08
CA ARG A 48 6.52 2.47 0.02
C ARG A 48 7.21 1.76 1.16
N ILE A 49 8.31 2.32 1.60
CA ILE A 49 9.17 1.79 2.65
C ILE A 49 9.03 2.70 3.86
N ALA A 50 8.70 2.14 5.01
CA ALA A 50 8.53 2.91 6.23
C ALA A 50 9.85 3.58 6.66
N PRO A 51 9.81 4.74 7.33
CA PRO A 51 11.01 5.37 7.89
C PRO A 51 11.78 4.41 8.81
N GLY A 52 13.11 4.35 8.67
CA GLY A 52 13.95 3.42 9.42
C GLY A 52 14.01 2.00 8.82
N TYR A 53 13.52 1.83 7.59
CA TYR A 53 13.56 0.56 6.85
C TYR A 53 14.20 0.73 5.49
N TYR A 54 14.63 -0.39 4.91
CA TYR A 54 15.15 -0.44 3.55
C TYR A 54 14.90 -1.81 2.90
N VAL A 55 14.94 -1.84 1.59
CA VAL A 55 14.85 -3.08 0.79
C VAL A 55 16.10 -3.24 -0.08
N TYR A 56 16.53 -4.48 -0.30
CA TYR A 56 17.69 -4.77 -1.14
C TYR A 56 17.28 -4.88 -2.61
N ARG A 57 18.02 -4.20 -3.51
CA ARG A 57 17.76 -4.26 -4.95
C ARG A 57 17.82 -5.68 -5.51
N ASP A 58 18.80 -6.44 -5.11
CA ASP A 58 19.11 -7.76 -5.70
C ASP A 58 18.28 -8.91 -5.06
N LYS A 59 17.35 -8.56 -4.15
CA LYS A 59 16.46 -9.52 -3.48
C LYS A 59 15.02 -9.43 -3.97
N PHE A 60 14.79 -8.81 -5.12
CA PHE A 60 13.49 -8.84 -5.77
C PHE A 60 13.36 -10.05 -6.68
N SER A 61 12.19 -10.67 -6.68
CA SER A 61 11.78 -11.62 -7.69
C SER A 61 10.33 -11.43 -8.06
N PHE A 62 9.97 -11.81 -9.30
CA PHE A 62 8.66 -11.52 -9.88
C PHE A 62 8.10 -12.78 -10.53
N SER A 63 6.80 -12.99 -10.36
CA SER A 63 6.04 -13.97 -11.15
C SER A 63 4.68 -13.41 -11.55
N LEU A 64 4.25 -13.76 -12.75
CA LEU A 64 2.97 -13.32 -13.32
C LEU A 64 2.00 -14.50 -13.46
N ALA A 65 0.73 -14.23 -13.36
CA ALA A 65 -0.32 -15.13 -13.78
C ALA A 65 -1.12 -14.47 -14.93
N PRO A 66 -1.53 -15.25 -15.96
CA PRO A 66 -1.28 -16.68 -16.17
C PRO A 66 0.19 -16.99 -16.47
N ALA A 67 0.60 -18.26 -16.29
CA ALA A 67 1.97 -18.72 -16.50
C ALA A 67 2.47 -18.64 -17.96
N THR A 68 1.62 -18.22 -18.89
CA THR A 68 1.97 -17.87 -20.28
C THR A 68 2.72 -16.55 -20.38
N LEU A 69 2.76 -15.78 -19.28
CA LEU A 69 3.48 -14.52 -19.17
C LEU A 69 4.75 -14.70 -18.35
N GLN A 70 5.80 -14.00 -18.76
CA GLN A 70 7.08 -13.98 -18.08
C GLN A 70 7.45 -12.52 -17.76
N ALA A 71 7.80 -12.25 -16.52
CA ALA A 71 8.36 -10.97 -16.13
C ALA A 71 9.81 -10.88 -16.67
N ASP A 72 10.15 -9.77 -17.30
CA ASP A 72 11.49 -9.46 -17.75
C ASP A 72 12.27 -8.68 -16.66
N ALA A 73 13.49 -8.27 -16.97
CA ALA A 73 14.30 -7.50 -16.03
C ALA A 73 13.64 -6.16 -15.69
N PRO A 74 13.45 -5.82 -14.40
CA PRO A 74 12.86 -4.55 -14.01
C PRO A 74 13.80 -3.37 -14.31
N GLU A 75 13.22 -2.24 -14.69
CA GLU A 75 13.94 -0.98 -14.86
C GLU A 75 13.92 -0.20 -13.56
N MET A 76 14.86 -0.52 -12.67
CA MET A 76 14.96 0.10 -11.34
C MET A 76 15.85 1.35 -11.36
N PRO A 77 15.53 2.39 -10.57
CA PRO A 77 16.36 3.57 -10.43
C PRO A 77 17.70 3.24 -9.75
N PRO A 78 18.69 4.13 -9.82
CA PRO A 78 19.86 4.05 -8.96
C PRO A 78 19.44 3.99 -7.49
N GLY A 79 20.08 3.08 -6.73
CA GLY A 79 19.87 2.97 -5.29
C GLY A 79 21.03 3.58 -4.51
N LEU A 80 21.03 3.36 -3.20
CA LEU A 80 22.07 3.78 -2.29
C LEU A 80 23.01 2.61 -1.99
N SER A 81 24.33 2.84 -2.00
CA SER A 81 25.28 1.82 -1.50
C SER A 81 25.15 1.73 0.02
N HIS A 82 25.09 0.52 0.52
CA HIS A 82 24.95 0.18 1.94
C HIS A 82 25.79 -1.04 2.26
N THR A 83 26.60 -0.97 3.31
CA THR A 83 27.34 -2.12 3.81
C THR A 83 26.50 -2.81 4.87
N ASP A 84 26.07 -4.03 4.55
CA ASP A 84 25.28 -4.88 5.43
C ASP A 84 26.15 -5.91 6.13
N ALA A 85 25.85 -6.20 7.41
CA ALA A 85 26.62 -7.15 8.20
C ALA A 85 26.50 -8.62 7.70
N HIS A 86 25.39 -8.94 7.03
CA HIS A 86 25.09 -10.30 6.56
C HIS A 86 25.38 -10.50 5.07
N PHE A 87 25.21 -9.46 4.25
CA PHE A 87 25.29 -9.54 2.79
C PHE A 87 26.44 -8.75 2.18
N GLY A 88 27.22 -8.02 3.01
CA GLY A 88 28.29 -7.17 2.53
C GLY A 88 27.79 -5.91 1.83
N GLU A 89 28.48 -5.46 0.79
CA GLU A 89 28.08 -4.27 0.05
C GLU A 89 26.86 -4.57 -0.84
N GLN A 90 25.79 -3.82 -0.62
CA GLN A 90 24.50 -3.97 -1.28
C GLN A 90 24.00 -2.63 -1.80
N ILE A 91 23.13 -2.68 -2.82
CA ILE A 91 22.33 -1.53 -3.21
C ILE A 91 20.97 -1.64 -2.55
N ILE A 92 20.55 -0.57 -1.88
CA ILE A 92 19.29 -0.52 -1.15
C ILE A 92 18.41 0.62 -1.65
N TYR A 93 17.12 0.55 -1.30
CA TYR A 93 16.15 1.62 -1.47
C TYR A 93 15.49 1.94 -0.13
N ARG A 94 15.18 3.24 0.07
CA ARG A 94 14.49 3.78 1.24
C ARG A 94 13.30 4.62 0.81
N ASP A 95 12.39 4.88 1.71
CA ASP A 95 11.22 5.75 1.56
C ASP A 95 10.28 5.30 0.44
N GLN A 96 10.64 5.48 -0.80
CA GLN A 96 9.85 5.10 -1.94
C GLN A 96 10.70 4.60 -3.10
N LEU A 97 10.39 3.39 -3.57
CA LEU A 97 10.91 2.83 -4.81
C LEU A 97 9.78 2.79 -5.84
N ARG A 98 10.03 3.31 -7.03
CA ARG A 98 9.16 3.18 -8.21
C ARG A 98 9.98 2.64 -9.37
N PHE A 99 9.41 1.68 -10.09
CA PHE A 99 10.07 1.10 -11.25
C PHE A 99 9.05 0.54 -12.24
N THR A 100 9.51 0.26 -13.46
CA THR A 100 8.74 -0.45 -14.47
C THR A 100 9.18 -1.90 -14.54
N LEU A 101 8.20 -2.79 -14.75
CA LEU A 101 8.40 -4.21 -14.93
C LEU A 101 7.87 -4.62 -16.30
N PRO A 102 8.74 -4.72 -17.32
CA PRO A 102 8.36 -5.28 -18.60
C PRO A 102 7.99 -6.75 -18.48
N TYR A 103 7.20 -7.23 -19.41
CA TYR A 103 6.84 -8.65 -19.48
C TYR A 103 6.60 -9.07 -20.94
N THR A 104 6.77 -10.35 -21.19
CA THR A 104 6.55 -11.01 -22.48
C THR A 104 5.56 -12.15 -22.34
N GLY A 105 5.02 -12.63 -23.48
CA GLY A 105 4.04 -13.70 -23.53
C GLY A 105 2.70 -13.27 -24.13
N THR A 106 1.67 -14.12 -23.98
CA THR A 106 0.36 -13.90 -24.59
C THR A 106 -0.69 -13.62 -23.53
N GLY A 107 -1.43 -12.52 -23.69
CA GLY A 107 -2.50 -12.10 -22.78
C GLY A 107 -2.14 -10.94 -21.90
N MET A 108 -3.03 -10.62 -20.96
CA MET A 108 -2.85 -9.58 -19.96
C MET A 108 -2.55 -10.20 -18.59
N PRO A 109 -1.65 -9.64 -17.81
CA PRO A 109 -1.38 -10.15 -16.47
C PRO A 109 -2.58 -9.90 -15.55
N GLU A 110 -3.05 -10.97 -14.92
CA GLU A 110 -4.14 -10.94 -13.94
C GLU A 110 -3.62 -10.71 -12.53
N THR A 111 -2.42 -11.20 -12.26
CA THR A 111 -1.79 -11.14 -10.94
C THR A 111 -0.29 -10.98 -11.08
N LEU A 112 0.29 -10.12 -10.26
CA LEU A 112 1.72 -10.05 -9.99
C LEU A 112 1.99 -10.55 -8.57
N SER A 113 2.89 -11.53 -8.42
CA SER A 113 3.52 -11.87 -7.15
C SER A 113 4.96 -11.33 -7.16
N LEU A 114 5.22 -10.42 -6.25
CA LEU A 114 6.52 -9.78 -6.06
C LEU A 114 7.07 -10.22 -4.71
N THR A 115 8.25 -10.85 -4.70
CA THR A 115 8.97 -11.15 -3.46
C THR A 115 10.06 -10.11 -3.27
N LEU A 116 10.18 -9.59 -2.05
CA LEU A 116 11.27 -8.70 -1.66
C LEU A 116 11.82 -9.08 -0.29
N GLN A 117 13.03 -8.62 -0.01
CA GLN A 117 13.64 -8.71 1.30
C GLN A 117 14.13 -7.33 1.74
N GLY A 118 13.91 -7.00 3.00
CA GLY A 118 14.34 -5.76 3.60
C GLY A 118 14.63 -5.90 5.08
N CYS A 119 15.18 -4.85 5.67
CA CYS A 119 15.57 -4.80 7.08
C CYS A 119 15.13 -3.48 7.72
N ALA A 120 15.03 -3.49 9.04
CA ALA A 120 14.96 -2.28 9.86
C ALA A 120 16.37 -1.82 10.26
N ASP A 121 16.58 -0.52 10.40
CA ASP A 121 17.87 0.08 10.80
C ASP A 121 18.35 -0.37 12.18
N ILE A 122 17.42 -0.87 13.01
CA ILE A 122 17.73 -1.48 14.32
C ILE A 122 18.37 -2.87 14.20
N GLY A 123 18.72 -3.33 12.99
CA GLY A 123 19.40 -4.60 12.73
C GLY A 123 18.49 -5.82 12.61
N ILE A 124 17.18 -5.64 12.45
CA ILE A 124 16.23 -6.74 12.24
C ILE A 124 15.94 -6.88 10.76
N CYS A 125 16.28 -8.04 10.18
CA CYS A 125 15.99 -8.36 8.80
C CYS A 125 14.80 -9.31 8.69
N TYR A 126 13.92 -9.03 7.72
CA TYR A 126 12.76 -9.87 7.42
C TYR A 126 13.16 -10.99 6.45
N PRO A 127 12.56 -12.17 6.54
CA PRO A 127 12.71 -13.18 5.49
C PRO A 127 12.15 -12.64 4.16
N PRO A 128 12.57 -13.21 3.01
CA PRO A 128 11.94 -12.90 1.73
C PRO A 128 10.42 -13.07 1.83
N THR A 129 9.68 -11.99 1.59
CA THR A 129 8.23 -11.96 1.75
C THR A 129 7.56 -11.70 0.40
N ALA A 130 6.55 -12.50 0.07
CA ALA A 130 5.80 -12.39 -1.18
C ALA A 130 4.57 -11.49 -1.02
N TYR A 131 4.40 -10.56 -1.94
CA TYR A 131 3.27 -9.64 -2.04
C TYR A 131 2.51 -9.91 -3.33
N THR A 132 1.32 -10.48 -3.25
CA THR A 132 0.47 -10.76 -4.41
C THR A 132 -0.50 -9.61 -4.63
N ARG A 133 -0.60 -9.13 -5.87
CA ARG A 133 -1.49 -8.05 -6.27
C ARG A 133 -2.30 -8.46 -7.50
N SER A 134 -3.63 -8.36 -7.38
CA SER A 134 -4.54 -8.55 -8.51
C SER A 134 -4.51 -7.31 -9.39
N LEU A 135 -4.40 -7.50 -10.71
CA LEU A 135 -4.34 -6.44 -11.72
C LEU A 135 -5.69 -6.25 -12.43
N SER A 136 -6.55 -7.27 -12.40
CA SER A 136 -7.87 -7.26 -13.04
C SER A 136 -8.84 -6.25 -12.43
N ALA A 137 -8.69 -5.94 -11.13
CA ALA A 137 -9.55 -4.98 -10.44
C ALA A 137 -9.17 -3.51 -10.67
N GLN A 138 -8.02 -3.23 -11.27
CA GLN A 138 -7.50 -1.86 -11.46
C GLN A 138 -7.83 -1.29 -12.84
N SER A 139 -8.52 -2.05 -13.68
CA SER A 139 -8.98 -1.61 -15.02
C SER A 139 -10.26 -0.76 -14.96
N SER A 140 -10.84 -0.55 -13.79
CA SER A 140 -11.93 0.43 -13.63
C SER A 140 -11.32 1.83 -13.52
N PRO A 141 -11.62 2.75 -14.44
CA PRO A 141 -11.30 4.14 -14.21
C PRO A 141 -11.97 4.58 -12.91
N ALA A 142 -11.18 5.11 -12.00
CA ALA A 142 -11.65 5.66 -10.75
C ALA A 142 -12.87 6.56 -10.99
N GLY A 143 -13.97 6.20 -10.38
CA GLY A 143 -15.28 6.75 -10.39
C GLY A 143 -15.45 8.18 -10.92
N GLY A 144 -16.16 8.27 -12.00
CA GLY A 144 -17.02 9.41 -12.19
C GLY A 144 -18.07 9.42 -11.05
N PRO A 145 -18.52 10.58 -10.59
CA PRO A 145 -19.53 10.65 -9.55
C PRO A 145 -20.76 9.87 -10.01
N LEU A 146 -21.28 9.00 -9.14
CA LEU A 146 -22.60 8.43 -9.28
C LEU A 146 -23.60 9.60 -9.34
N ALA A 147 -23.80 10.13 -10.52
CA ALA A 147 -24.97 10.97 -10.78
C ALA A 147 -26.16 10.02 -10.64
N LEU A 148 -26.73 9.97 -9.45
CA LEU A 148 -28.06 9.47 -9.26
C LEU A 148 -28.96 10.32 -10.16
N ASP A 149 -29.36 9.77 -11.28
CA ASP A 149 -30.34 10.40 -12.17
C ASP A 149 -31.72 10.27 -11.51
N LEU A 150 -31.98 11.20 -10.58
CA LEU A 150 -33.26 11.37 -9.87
C LEU A 150 -34.38 11.91 -10.77
N ARG A 151 -34.14 12.04 -12.09
CA ARG A 151 -35.13 12.56 -13.04
C ARG A 151 -36.01 11.50 -13.69
N LYS A 152 -35.76 10.20 -13.47
CA LYS A 152 -36.56 9.14 -14.12
C LYS A 152 -37.74 8.64 -13.27
N GLY A 153 -38.07 9.28 -12.16
CA GLY A 153 -39.14 8.85 -11.24
C GLY A 153 -40.37 9.75 -11.16
N LEU A 154 -40.46 10.83 -11.96
CA LEU A 154 -41.55 11.82 -11.79
C LEU A 154 -42.45 11.99 -13.03
N SER A 155 -42.48 11.07 -13.99
CA SER A 155 -43.27 11.22 -15.20
C SER A 155 -44.40 10.20 -15.40
N ASP A 156 -44.69 9.34 -14.41
CA ASP A 156 -45.81 8.39 -14.49
C ASP A 156 -46.79 8.60 -13.34
N VAL A 157 -47.45 9.79 -13.31
CA VAL A 157 -48.70 9.95 -12.59
C VAL A 157 -49.81 9.91 -13.65
N PRO A 158 -50.69 8.88 -13.69
CA PRO A 158 -51.85 8.87 -14.57
C PRO A 158 -52.82 9.98 -14.11
N ALA A 159 -53.19 10.83 -15.06
CA ALA A 159 -54.24 11.83 -14.82
C ALA A 159 -55.58 11.12 -14.67
N ASP A 160 -56.25 11.38 -13.58
CA ASP A 160 -57.67 10.98 -13.37
C ASP A 160 -58.58 11.57 -14.46
N PRO A 161 -59.53 10.77 -14.97
CA PRO A 161 -60.53 11.32 -15.91
C PRO A 161 -61.53 12.22 -15.22
N PRO A 162 -62.04 13.29 -15.89
CA PRO A 162 -62.99 14.22 -15.31
C PRO A 162 -64.38 13.58 -15.12
N ALA A 163 -64.92 13.75 -13.91
CA ALA A 163 -66.28 13.37 -13.59
C ALA A 163 -67.29 14.19 -14.41
N SER A 164 -68.26 13.50 -15.03
CA SER A 164 -69.40 14.10 -15.70
C SER A 164 -70.37 14.67 -14.65
N PRO A 165 -70.97 15.86 -14.84
CA PRO A 165 -72.06 16.40 -14.02
C PRO A 165 -73.41 15.85 -14.44
N PRO A 166 -74.45 16.03 -13.58
CA PRO A 166 -75.76 15.36 -13.59
C PRO A 166 -76.69 15.74 -14.76
#